data_c86f589d17506b28cbe46c3149f9efd3
#
_entry.id   c86f589d17506b28cbe46c3149f9efd3
#
_cell.length_a   1.000
_cell.length_b   1.000
_cell.length_c   1.000
_cell.angle_alpha   90.00
_cell.angle_beta   90.00
_cell.angle_gamma   90.00
#
_symmetry.space_group_name_H-M   'P 1'
#
loop_
_entity.id
_entity.type
_entity.pdbx_description
1 polymer ?
#
loop_
_entity_poly.entity_id
_entity_poly.type
_entity_poly.pdbx_seq_one_letter_code
_entity_poly.pdbx_strand_id
1 'polypeptide(L)'
;IIIHNYGAEVQELTYKIRNLSDNGLIENTKVTELVNNGETITATLNIKNLIDDNTQYALEIILETSTHEEIHYYTRIITGEDYSIDDKFAFVEDFNACTFNQDRLSEIQKYIETSSAGNNNNFGKVNINSTLSQIGWGDMGPYVESQLIPVIKEISKDVAVITFDYKIGAINEYESYDSYNVYEYYRIRQTTSGFYLLNYEREANQIFDGKNDILSTAKINLGIQSGTTAEFNSDEKGTYSYFVNEGSLWCYNIDTNMYTRVFSFNADETDGIRENYNQHGIKILNVSNDGNCDFIVYGYMNRGEHEGESGVSLCKYSYEDNIVEERLYIPMDKPYDILSQNVGRIAYLADENTFYILMDDTLYSIDIVSKEVMTVVSGLVDGTYAVSENGDAIAYSMNGRLYSTDSIRIFNMSTDSEKIIKADDNEYIRCLGYINGDFVYGIADKADILIKEDGSRTFAMYRLEIMDSDYNVIKEYEQPGVYVSDASVSDMRINLTRVVKSGDGDYESTSIDQLINKDENKQEDGLTLETIVTDNRKQELAIKLMKALPAGSVEFRTSSEVSYKDNALLELDNDFAGDGRYYVYGYGRFQDSTTQI
;
A
#
# COMPACT_ATOMS: atom_id res chain seq x y z
N ILE A 1 -29.58 -8.46 2.41
CA ILE A 1 -28.24 -8.80 1.96
C ILE A 1 -28.26 -10.03 1.07
N ILE A 2 -27.28 -10.16 0.19
CA ILE A 2 -27.09 -11.31 -0.67
C ILE A 2 -25.71 -11.89 -0.32
N ILE A 3 -25.68 -13.18 -0.03
CA ILE A 3 -24.47 -13.93 0.35
C ILE A 3 -24.15 -14.90 -0.79
N HIS A 4 -22.98 -14.77 -1.38
CA HIS A 4 -22.42 -15.76 -2.29
C HIS A 4 -21.59 -16.73 -1.45
N ASN A 5 -22.12 -17.91 -1.18
CA ASN A 5 -21.54 -18.86 -0.23
C ASN A 5 -20.50 -19.83 -0.82
N TYR A 6 -20.28 -19.79 -2.14
CA TYR A 6 -19.27 -20.59 -2.87
C TYR A 6 -19.22 -22.08 -2.47
N GLY A 7 -20.38 -22.64 -2.12
CA GLY A 7 -20.50 -24.03 -1.71
C GLY A 7 -20.35 -24.29 -0.20
N ALA A 8 -19.98 -23.29 0.59
CA ALA A 8 -19.97 -23.42 2.05
C ALA A 8 -21.41 -23.43 2.60
N GLU A 9 -21.66 -24.21 3.64
CA GLU A 9 -22.93 -24.21 4.35
C GLU A 9 -22.93 -23.06 5.37
N VAL A 10 -23.89 -22.12 5.22
CA VAL A 10 -24.10 -21.04 6.18
C VAL A 10 -24.88 -21.60 7.36
N GLN A 11 -24.30 -21.58 8.55
CA GLN A 11 -24.86 -22.11 9.78
C GLN A 11 -25.64 -21.06 10.57
N GLU A 12 -25.05 -19.85 10.68
CA GLU A 12 -25.66 -18.74 11.40
C GLU A 12 -25.33 -17.41 10.72
N LEU A 13 -26.26 -16.45 10.82
CA LEU A 13 -26.06 -15.06 10.45
C LEU A 13 -26.54 -14.18 11.59
N THR A 14 -25.66 -13.34 12.09
CA THR A 14 -25.95 -12.32 13.10
C THR A 14 -25.58 -10.95 12.58
N TYR A 15 -26.26 -9.90 12.97
CA TYR A 15 -25.83 -8.53 12.73
C TYR A 15 -25.85 -7.69 13.99
N LYS A 16 -24.91 -6.72 14.07
CA LYS A 16 -24.83 -5.71 15.12
C LYS A 16 -24.87 -4.33 14.51
N ILE A 17 -25.56 -3.40 15.16
CA ILE A 17 -25.59 -2.00 14.79
C ILE A 17 -25.01 -1.18 15.93
N ARG A 18 -24.03 -0.32 15.61
CA ARG A 18 -23.39 0.59 16.55
C ARG A 18 -23.44 2.02 16.07
N ASN A 19 -23.63 2.93 17.01
CA ASN A 19 -23.49 4.36 16.75
C ASN A 19 -21.99 4.68 16.59
N LEU A 20 -21.61 5.38 15.50
CA LEU A 20 -20.22 5.73 15.23
C LEU A 20 -19.66 6.84 16.15
N SER A 21 -20.52 7.64 16.81
CA SER A 21 -20.08 8.74 17.67
C SER A 21 -19.60 8.30 19.06
N ASP A 22 -20.18 7.23 19.61
CA ASP A 22 -19.91 6.76 20.96
C ASP A 22 -19.67 5.23 21.05
N ASN A 23 -19.65 4.54 19.90
CA ASN A 23 -19.55 3.10 19.77
C ASN A 23 -20.66 2.31 20.52
N GLY A 24 -21.75 2.98 20.88
CA GLY A 24 -22.88 2.39 21.59
C GLY A 24 -23.57 1.29 20.76
N LEU A 25 -23.70 0.08 21.34
CA LEU A 25 -24.44 -1.00 20.71
C LEU A 25 -25.95 -0.70 20.73
N ILE A 26 -26.56 -0.59 19.56
CA ILE A 26 -28.00 -0.34 19.38
C ILE A 26 -28.76 -1.63 19.22
N GLU A 27 -28.23 -2.53 18.39
CA GLU A 27 -28.89 -3.79 18.05
C GLU A 27 -27.88 -4.94 17.92
N ASN A 28 -28.28 -6.13 18.37
CA ASN A 28 -27.58 -7.39 18.14
C ASN A 28 -28.67 -8.44 17.88
N THR A 29 -28.77 -8.92 16.65
CA THR A 29 -29.90 -9.74 16.23
C THR A 29 -29.44 -10.90 15.33
N LYS A 30 -29.88 -12.10 15.68
CA LYS A 30 -29.76 -13.28 14.83
C LYS A 30 -30.83 -13.25 13.74
N VAL A 31 -30.39 -13.44 12.48
CA VAL A 31 -31.30 -13.49 11.33
C VAL A 31 -31.88 -14.89 11.20
N THR A 32 -33.21 -14.97 11.17
CA THR A 32 -33.93 -16.24 11.08
C THR A 32 -34.51 -16.51 9.71
N GLU A 33 -34.61 -15.50 8.86
CA GLU A 33 -35.18 -15.60 7.52
C GLU A 33 -34.06 -15.60 6.46
N LEU A 34 -33.57 -16.79 6.15
CA LEU A 34 -32.59 -17.05 5.10
C LEU A 34 -33.28 -17.79 3.95
N VAL A 35 -33.18 -17.22 2.75
CA VAL A 35 -33.71 -17.84 1.52
C VAL A 35 -32.52 -18.30 0.68
N ASN A 36 -32.31 -19.60 0.60
CA ASN A 36 -31.26 -20.21 -0.20
C ASN A 36 -31.81 -20.64 -1.57
N ASN A 37 -31.21 -20.16 -2.66
CA ASN A 37 -31.58 -20.54 -4.03
C ASN A 37 -30.56 -21.50 -4.69
N GLY A 38 -29.54 -21.95 -3.95
CA GLY A 38 -28.50 -22.87 -4.39
C GLY A 38 -27.19 -22.18 -4.79
N GLU A 39 -27.22 -20.94 -5.28
CA GLU A 39 -26.03 -20.15 -5.64
C GLU A 39 -25.81 -18.98 -4.67
N THR A 40 -26.89 -18.46 -4.13
CA THR A 40 -26.86 -17.35 -3.19
C THR A 40 -27.87 -17.57 -2.07
N ILE A 41 -27.57 -16.93 -0.93
CA ILE A 41 -28.49 -16.85 0.22
C ILE A 41 -28.92 -15.39 0.37
N THR A 42 -30.21 -15.15 0.36
CA THR A 42 -30.77 -13.84 0.63
C THR A 42 -31.24 -13.76 2.07
N ALA A 43 -30.82 -12.73 2.79
CA ALA A 43 -31.22 -12.46 4.16
C ALA A 43 -31.84 -11.07 4.29
N THR A 44 -32.98 -10.98 4.99
CA THR A 44 -33.63 -9.70 5.30
C THR A 44 -33.27 -9.29 6.72
N LEU A 45 -32.65 -8.12 6.86
CA LEU A 45 -32.35 -7.53 8.17
C LEU A 45 -33.52 -6.64 8.60
N ASN A 46 -34.22 -7.05 9.63
CA ASN A 46 -35.35 -6.29 10.20
C ASN A 46 -34.83 -5.29 11.22
N ILE A 47 -34.25 -4.18 10.74
CA ILE A 47 -33.68 -3.12 11.58
C ILE A 47 -34.81 -2.43 12.34
N LYS A 48 -34.67 -2.36 13.66
CA LYS A 48 -35.64 -1.69 14.54
C LYS A 48 -35.54 -0.16 14.39
N ASN A 49 -36.64 0.55 14.72
CA ASN A 49 -36.73 2.03 14.67
C ASN A 49 -35.89 2.68 15.80
N LEU A 50 -34.59 2.42 15.83
CA LEU A 50 -33.63 3.01 16.75
C LEU A 50 -32.58 3.83 16.02
N ILE A 51 -32.79 4.05 14.70
CA ILE A 51 -31.87 4.76 13.82
C ILE A 51 -32.44 6.13 13.53
N ASP A 52 -31.66 7.16 13.89
CA ASP A 52 -32.00 8.56 13.60
C ASP A 52 -31.62 8.96 12.19
N ASP A 53 -32.43 9.79 11.56
CA ASP A 53 -32.14 10.32 10.23
C ASP A 53 -30.87 11.17 10.21
N ASN A 54 -30.12 11.10 9.10
CA ASN A 54 -28.85 11.80 8.87
C ASN A 54 -27.74 11.44 9.89
N THR A 55 -27.90 10.34 10.59
CA THR A 55 -26.88 9.78 11.50
C THR A 55 -26.26 8.54 10.89
N GLN A 56 -24.95 8.39 11.00
CA GLN A 56 -24.23 7.22 10.48
C GLN A 56 -24.06 6.17 11.58
N TYR A 57 -24.32 4.94 11.22
CA TYR A 57 -24.17 3.76 12.08
C TYR A 57 -23.26 2.73 11.40
N ALA A 58 -22.47 2.02 12.19
CA ALA A 58 -21.78 0.83 11.73
C ALA A 58 -22.75 -0.36 11.73
N LEU A 59 -22.77 -1.11 10.64
CA LEU A 59 -23.41 -2.42 10.53
C LEU A 59 -22.30 -3.48 10.43
N GLU A 60 -22.21 -4.31 11.43
CA GLU A 60 -21.38 -5.50 11.47
C GLU A 60 -22.27 -6.71 11.15
N ILE A 61 -21.86 -7.49 10.16
CA ILE A 61 -22.49 -8.74 9.76
C ILE A 61 -21.54 -9.87 10.13
N ILE A 62 -22.01 -10.82 10.93
CA ILE A 62 -21.23 -11.97 11.40
C ILE A 62 -21.83 -13.20 10.77
N LEU A 63 -21.02 -13.94 10.02
CA LEU A 63 -21.40 -15.14 9.31
C LEU A 63 -20.64 -16.35 9.86
N GLU A 64 -21.36 -17.36 10.34
CA GLU A 64 -20.80 -18.67 10.67
C GLU A 64 -21.04 -19.63 9.50
N THR A 65 -20.01 -20.36 9.12
CA THR A 65 -20.07 -21.34 8.04
C THR A 65 -19.57 -22.71 8.50
N SER A 66 -19.70 -23.71 7.64
CA SER A 66 -19.15 -25.04 7.91
C SER A 66 -17.62 -25.09 7.96
N THR A 67 -16.95 -24.05 7.52
CA THR A 67 -15.48 -23.97 7.43
C THR A 67 -14.87 -22.90 8.32
N HIS A 68 -15.63 -21.89 8.76
CA HIS A 68 -15.16 -20.77 9.57
C HIS A 68 -16.16 -20.48 10.69
N GLU A 69 -15.66 -20.27 11.91
CA GLU A 69 -16.48 -20.01 13.10
C GLU A 69 -17.15 -18.63 13.03
N GLU A 70 -16.41 -17.59 12.67
CA GLU A 70 -16.95 -16.23 12.48
C GLU A 70 -16.23 -15.53 11.34
N ILE A 71 -16.99 -14.95 10.39
CA ILE A 71 -16.48 -14.06 9.35
C ILE A 71 -17.20 -12.73 9.51
N HIS A 72 -16.44 -11.64 9.68
CA HIS A 72 -16.98 -10.32 9.93
C HIS A 72 -16.96 -9.44 8.68
N TYR A 73 -18.11 -8.86 8.35
CA TYR A 73 -18.24 -7.87 7.29
C TYR A 73 -18.77 -6.56 7.86
N TYR A 74 -18.20 -5.44 7.42
CA TYR A 74 -18.56 -4.13 7.93
C TYR A 74 -19.05 -3.21 6.82
N THR A 75 -20.13 -2.51 7.09
CA THR A 75 -20.63 -1.43 6.25
C THR A 75 -21.27 -0.36 7.11
N ARG A 76 -21.78 0.70 6.48
CA ARG A 76 -22.46 1.79 7.17
C ARG A 76 -23.92 1.83 6.80
N ILE A 77 -24.74 2.26 7.75
CA ILE A 77 -26.13 2.60 7.53
C ILE A 77 -26.28 4.10 7.73
N ILE A 78 -26.96 4.74 6.81
CA ILE A 78 -27.43 6.10 6.94
C ILE A 78 -28.85 6.16 6.41
N THR A 79 -29.76 6.78 7.17
CA THR A 79 -31.13 7.05 6.75
C THR A 79 -31.35 8.55 6.64
N GLY A 80 -32.22 8.99 5.77
CA GLY A 80 -32.56 10.39 5.63
C GLY A 80 -33.43 10.63 4.38
N GLU A 81 -34.00 11.81 4.33
CA GLU A 81 -34.78 12.22 3.17
C GLU A 81 -33.86 12.89 2.14
N ASP A 82 -34.10 12.57 0.86
CA ASP A 82 -33.60 13.30 -0.30
C ASP A 82 -32.08 13.29 -0.53
N TYR A 83 -31.45 12.09 -0.45
CA TYR A 83 -30.05 11.92 -0.86
C TYR A 83 -29.87 11.88 -2.39
N SER A 84 -30.95 11.77 -3.18
CA SER A 84 -30.93 11.67 -4.65
C SER A 84 -29.89 10.67 -5.16
N ILE A 85 -29.85 9.47 -4.56
CA ILE A 85 -28.82 8.45 -4.82
C ILE A 85 -28.82 8.04 -6.28
N ASP A 86 -30.01 7.78 -6.85
CA ASP A 86 -30.17 7.33 -8.23
C ASP A 86 -29.66 8.38 -9.23
N ASP A 87 -29.91 9.67 -8.97
CA ASP A 87 -29.38 10.74 -9.82
C ASP A 87 -27.87 10.86 -9.74
N LYS A 88 -27.31 10.66 -8.54
CA LYS A 88 -25.86 10.70 -8.32
C LYS A 88 -25.15 9.51 -8.99
N PHE A 89 -25.73 8.32 -8.90
CA PHE A 89 -25.24 7.15 -9.64
C PHE A 89 -25.34 7.36 -11.14
N ALA A 90 -26.49 7.77 -11.65
CA ALA A 90 -26.68 8.03 -13.08
C ALA A 90 -25.64 9.02 -13.63
N PHE A 91 -25.28 10.05 -12.86
CA PHE A 91 -24.26 11.01 -13.26
C PHE A 91 -22.87 10.37 -13.39
N VAL A 92 -22.41 9.57 -12.41
CA VAL A 92 -21.08 8.96 -12.46
C VAL A 92 -21.00 7.83 -13.49
N GLU A 93 -22.07 7.05 -13.66
CA GLU A 93 -22.17 6.01 -14.69
C GLU A 93 -22.14 6.62 -16.10
N ASP A 94 -22.85 7.73 -16.32
CA ASP A 94 -22.85 8.43 -17.61
C ASP A 94 -21.48 9.07 -17.89
N PHE A 95 -20.82 9.64 -16.88
CA PHE A 95 -19.45 10.13 -17.01
C PHE A 95 -18.49 9.01 -17.41
N ASN A 96 -18.51 7.87 -16.70
CA ASN A 96 -17.72 6.70 -17.05
C ASN A 96 -18.00 6.24 -18.49
N ALA A 97 -19.27 6.09 -18.88
CA ALA A 97 -19.65 5.68 -20.24
C ALA A 97 -19.13 6.65 -21.31
N CYS A 98 -19.08 7.95 -21.03
CA CYS A 98 -18.50 8.95 -21.94
C CYS A 98 -16.99 8.74 -22.14
N THR A 99 -16.25 8.23 -21.15
CA THR A 99 -14.80 8.00 -21.29
C THR A 99 -14.47 6.89 -22.30
N PHE A 100 -15.39 5.95 -22.53
CA PHE A 100 -15.25 4.86 -23.50
C PHE A 100 -15.85 5.18 -24.87
N ASN A 101 -16.48 6.34 -25.04
CA ASN A 101 -17.17 6.71 -26.27
C ASN A 101 -16.62 8.02 -26.83
N GLN A 102 -15.81 7.93 -27.88
CA GLN A 102 -15.16 9.10 -28.50
C GLN A 102 -16.17 10.14 -29.03
N ASP A 103 -17.35 9.73 -29.49
CA ASP A 103 -18.38 10.64 -29.98
C ASP A 103 -19.03 11.44 -28.84
N ARG A 104 -19.07 10.88 -27.63
CA ARG A 104 -19.65 11.48 -26.44
C ARG A 104 -18.63 12.16 -25.51
N LEU A 105 -17.35 11.93 -25.73
CA LEU A 105 -16.28 12.39 -24.85
C LEU A 105 -16.34 13.91 -24.58
N SER A 106 -16.75 14.71 -25.57
CA SER A 106 -16.91 16.17 -25.40
C SER A 106 -18.00 16.58 -24.40
N GLU A 107 -18.94 15.71 -24.05
CA GLU A 107 -20.03 16.00 -23.11
C GLU A 107 -19.50 16.21 -21.68
N ILE A 108 -18.40 15.54 -21.34
CA ILE A 108 -17.77 15.63 -20.00
C ILE A 108 -16.73 16.74 -19.88
N GLN A 109 -16.34 17.40 -20.98
CA GLN A 109 -15.32 18.46 -20.97
C GLN A 109 -15.59 19.57 -19.94
N LYS A 110 -16.86 19.93 -19.73
CA LYS A 110 -17.28 20.99 -18.79
C LYS A 110 -17.01 20.65 -17.30
N TYR A 111 -16.72 19.40 -16.98
CA TYR A 111 -16.45 18.92 -15.62
C TYR A 111 -14.94 18.79 -15.34
N ILE A 112 -14.09 18.96 -16.34
CA ILE A 112 -12.66 18.70 -16.26
C ILE A 112 -11.91 20.03 -16.09
N GLU A 113 -10.91 20.02 -15.21
CA GLU A 113 -10.08 21.18 -14.86
C GLU A 113 -8.65 21.04 -15.38
N THR A 114 -8.50 20.79 -16.68
CA THR A 114 -7.17 20.54 -17.30
C THR A 114 -6.13 21.58 -16.89
N SER A 115 -5.04 21.12 -16.30
CA SER A 115 -3.93 21.96 -15.85
C SER A 115 -2.60 21.22 -15.90
N SER A 116 -1.52 21.92 -15.55
CA SER A 116 -0.18 21.33 -15.43
C SER A 116 -0.03 20.33 -14.26
N ALA A 117 -1.03 20.23 -13.38
CA ALA A 117 -1.07 19.22 -12.32
C ALA A 117 -1.53 17.85 -12.84
N GLY A 118 -2.06 17.75 -14.07
CA GLY A 118 -2.45 16.50 -14.71
C GLY A 118 -1.26 15.78 -15.33
N ASN A 119 -1.06 14.51 -14.98
CA ASN A 119 -0.15 13.64 -15.72
C ASN A 119 -0.83 13.20 -17.03
N ASN A 120 -0.23 13.50 -18.18
CA ASN A 120 -0.73 13.14 -19.50
C ASN A 120 0.20 12.17 -20.25
N ASN A 121 1.21 11.63 -19.56
CA ASN A 121 2.20 10.70 -20.13
C ASN A 121 1.94 9.24 -19.74
N ASN A 122 0.96 8.99 -18.88
CA ASN A 122 0.64 7.67 -18.37
C ASN A 122 -0.89 7.48 -18.28
N PHE A 123 -1.41 6.35 -18.78
CA PHE A 123 -2.82 5.99 -18.63
C PHE A 123 -3.12 5.31 -17.29
N GLY A 124 -2.11 4.86 -16.58
CA GLY A 124 -2.24 4.20 -15.29
C GLY A 124 -2.79 5.10 -14.20
N LYS A 125 -2.49 6.42 -14.24
CA LYS A 125 -3.04 7.38 -13.28
C LYS A 125 -3.53 8.65 -13.98
N VAL A 126 -4.83 8.85 -13.95
CA VAL A 126 -5.54 9.96 -14.59
C VAL A 126 -6.38 10.67 -13.54
N ASN A 127 -6.49 11.98 -13.59
CA ASN A 127 -7.28 12.77 -12.65
C ASN A 127 -8.04 13.92 -13.32
N ILE A 128 -8.80 14.69 -12.55
CA ILE A 128 -9.60 15.82 -13.01
C ILE A 128 -8.79 16.89 -13.78
N ASN A 129 -7.47 16.96 -13.54
CA ASN A 129 -6.56 17.92 -14.20
C ASN A 129 -5.98 17.37 -15.51
N SER A 130 -6.21 16.11 -15.84
CA SER A 130 -5.72 15.50 -17.09
C SER A 130 -6.44 16.07 -18.31
N THR A 131 -5.86 15.88 -19.50
CA THR A 131 -6.53 16.28 -20.74
C THR A 131 -7.73 15.38 -21.04
N LEU A 132 -8.69 15.89 -21.78
CA LEU A 132 -9.86 15.15 -22.21
C LEU A 132 -9.50 13.87 -22.97
N SER A 133 -8.49 13.94 -23.85
CA SER A 133 -7.98 12.76 -24.56
C SER A 133 -7.42 11.71 -23.59
N GLN A 134 -6.70 12.13 -22.54
CA GLN A 134 -6.14 11.22 -21.54
C GLN A 134 -7.25 10.53 -20.73
N ILE A 135 -8.28 11.27 -20.34
CA ILE A 135 -9.46 10.74 -19.65
C ILE A 135 -10.22 9.75 -20.54
N GLY A 136 -10.33 10.04 -21.84
CA GLY A 136 -10.97 9.20 -22.85
C GLY A 136 -10.06 8.11 -23.45
N TRP A 137 -9.00 7.69 -22.75
CA TRP A 137 -8.08 6.61 -23.12
C TRP A 137 -7.25 6.83 -24.39
N GLY A 138 -7.25 8.04 -24.99
CA GLY A 138 -6.46 8.35 -26.18
C GLY A 138 -6.70 7.35 -27.32
N ASP A 139 -5.62 6.75 -27.82
CA ASP A 139 -5.65 5.77 -28.91
C ASP A 139 -5.71 4.31 -28.42
N MET A 140 -5.81 4.08 -27.10
CA MET A 140 -5.82 2.74 -26.53
C MET A 140 -7.08 1.94 -26.90
N GLY A 141 -8.26 2.60 -27.01
CA GLY A 141 -9.53 2.00 -27.44
C GLY A 141 -10.00 0.83 -26.57
N PRO A 142 -10.01 0.92 -25.25
CA PRO A 142 -10.40 -0.18 -24.37
C PRO A 142 -11.91 -0.43 -24.39
N TYR A 143 -12.31 -1.61 -23.95
CA TYR A 143 -13.70 -1.99 -23.70
C TYR A 143 -13.86 -2.59 -22.30
N VAL A 144 -15.03 -2.41 -21.70
CA VAL A 144 -15.33 -2.93 -20.36
C VAL A 144 -15.59 -4.44 -20.45
N GLU A 145 -14.95 -5.21 -19.57
CA GLU A 145 -15.05 -6.67 -19.51
C GLU A 145 -15.90 -7.19 -18.39
N SER A 146 -15.86 -6.51 -17.24
CA SER A 146 -16.62 -6.91 -16.06
C SER A 146 -17.73 -5.91 -15.73
N GLN A 147 -18.65 -6.30 -14.89
CA GLN A 147 -19.65 -5.38 -14.35
C GLN A 147 -18.95 -4.29 -13.50
N LEU A 148 -19.38 -3.03 -13.69
CA LEU A 148 -19.00 -1.95 -12.78
C LEU A 148 -19.68 -2.17 -11.42
N ILE A 149 -18.88 -2.15 -10.36
CA ILE A 149 -19.39 -2.29 -9.00
C ILE A 149 -19.30 -0.94 -8.30
N PRO A 150 -20.44 -0.22 -8.15
CA PRO A 150 -20.45 1.07 -7.47
C PRO A 150 -20.40 0.87 -5.95
N VAL A 151 -19.54 1.64 -5.29
CA VAL A 151 -19.46 1.68 -3.83
C VAL A 151 -19.60 3.12 -3.36
N ILE A 152 -20.56 3.39 -2.47
CA ILE A 152 -20.72 4.69 -1.82
C ILE A 152 -19.75 4.78 -0.65
N LYS A 153 -18.75 5.64 -0.77
CA LYS A 153 -17.78 5.90 0.30
C LYS A 153 -18.25 7.01 1.26
N GLU A 154 -18.96 8.00 0.74
CA GLU A 154 -19.54 9.11 1.50
C GLU A 154 -20.80 9.60 0.82
N ILE A 155 -21.83 9.94 1.59
CA ILE A 155 -23.06 10.53 1.05
C ILE A 155 -23.65 11.56 2.01
N SER A 156 -24.07 12.67 1.42
CA SER A 156 -24.88 13.70 2.05
C SER A 156 -25.92 14.20 1.05
N LYS A 157 -26.77 15.15 1.46
CA LYS A 157 -27.74 15.77 0.56
C LYS A 157 -27.07 16.30 -0.72
N ASP A 158 -25.97 17.04 -0.56
CA ASP A 158 -25.34 17.78 -1.65
C ASP A 158 -24.10 17.07 -2.22
N VAL A 159 -23.40 16.24 -1.46
CA VAL A 159 -22.13 15.65 -1.84
C VAL A 159 -22.21 14.13 -1.78
N ALA A 160 -21.56 13.46 -2.75
CA ALA A 160 -21.28 12.03 -2.67
C ALA A 160 -19.85 11.74 -3.11
N VAL A 161 -19.30 10.68 -2.51
CA VAL A 161 -18.09 10.00 -2.98
C VAL A 161 -18.47 8.60 -3.40
N ILE A 162 -18.25 8.30 -4.68
CA ILE A 162 -18.58 7.02 -5.31
C ILE A 162 -17.33 6.47 -5.98
N THR A 163 -17.10 5.18 -5.85
CA THR A 163 -15.99 4.47 -6.51
C THR A 163 -16.51 3.34 -7.38
N PHE A 164 -15.76 3.01 -8.43
CA PHE A 164 -15.97 1.83 -9.26
C PHE A 164 -14.73 0.98 -9.27
N ASP A 165 -14.93 -0.34 -9.20
CA ASP A 165 -13.92 -1.36 -9.47
C ASP A 165 -14.43 -2.22 -10.64
N TYR A 166 -13.61 -2.38 -11.68
CA TYR A 166 -13.97 -3.15 -12.87
C TYR A 166 -12.72 -3.52 -13.70
N LYS A 167 -12.92 -4.41 -14.68
CA LYS A 167 -11.88 -4.81 -15.63
C LYS A 167 -12.16 -4.25 -17.01
N ILE A 168 -11.09 -3.91 -17.72
CA ILE A 168 -11.12 -3.55 -19.14
C ILE A 168 -10.13 -4.40 -19.92
N GLY A 169 -10.44 -4.60 -21.20
CA GLY A 169 -9.54 -5.19 -22.17
C GLY A 169 -9.16 -4.20 -23.26
N ALA A 170 -7.96 -4.36 -23.83
CA ALA A 170 -7.52 -3.61 -24.99
C ALA A 170 -6.60 -4.47 -25.87
N ILE A 171 -6.67 -4.24 -27.18
CA ILE A 171 -5.71 -4.83 -28.13
C ILE A 171 -4.49 -3.93 -28.22
N ASN A 172 -3.30 -4.51 -28.06
CA ASN A 172 -2.05 -3.76 -28.18
C ASN A 172 -1.57 -3.63 -29.62
N GLU A 173 -0.48 -2.90 -29.84
CA GLU A 173 0.11 -2.67 -31.18
C GLU A 173 0.65 -3.94 -31.86
N TYR A 174 0.76 -5.05 -31.10
CA TYR A 174 1.18 -6.38 -31.61
C TYR A 174 -0.02 -7.31 -31.85
N GLU A 175 -1.24 -6.78 -31.87
CA GLU A 175 -2.48 -7.56 -31.99
C GLU A 175 -2.68 -8.55 -30.83
N SER A 176 -1.96 -8.38 -29.71
CA SER A 176 -2.15 -9.12 -28.46
C SER A 176 -3.20 -8.47 -27.59
N TYR A 177 -3.83 -9.28 -26.77
CA TYR A 177 -4.86 -8.87 -25.84
C TYR A 177 -4.27 -8.61 -24.45
N ASP A 178 -4.58 -7.46 -23.86
CA ASP A 178 -4.19 -7.11 -22.50
C ASP A 178 -5.41 -6.77 -21.68
N SER A 179 -5.41 -7.22 -20.42
CA SER A 179 -6.41 -6.92 -19.40
C SER A 179 -5.88 -5.96 -18.36
N TYR A 180 -6.77 -5.15 -17.80
CA TYR A 180 -6.43 -4.14 -16.77
C TYR A 180 -7.46 -4.15 -15.66
N ASN A 181 -7.01 -4.07 -14.42
CA ASN A 181 -7.84 -3.67 -13.29
C ASN A 181 -7.97 -2.15 -13.28
N VAL A 182 -9.18 -1.65 -13.15
CA VAL A 182 -9.47 -0.21 -13.10
C VAL A 182 -10.20 0.13 -11.82
N TYR A 183 -9.68 1.12 -11.12
CA TYR A 183 -10.34 1.76 -10.00
C TYR A 183 -10.64 3.20 -10.35
N GLU A 184 -11.89 3.65 -10.15
CA GLU A 184 -12.29 5.04 -10.34
C GLU A 184 -12.87 5.63 -9.07
N TYR A 185 -12.53 6.87 -8.81
CA TYR A 185 -12.99 7.67 -7.68
C TYR A 185 -13.65 8.94 -8.17
N TYR A 186 -14.87 9.18 -7.73
CA TYR A 186 -15.68 10.35 -8.03
C TYR A 186 -16.10 11.07 -6.76
N ARG A 187 -15.76 12.34 -6.63
CA ARG A 187 -16.34 13.22 -5.64
C ARG A 187 -17.19 14.26 -6.35
N ILE A 188 -18.48 14.24 -6.10
CA ILE A 188 -19.47 15.05 -6.83
C ILE A 188 -20.28 15.92 -5.88
N ARG A 189 -20.76 17.05 -6.38
CA ARG A 189 -21.72 17.92 -5.70
C ARG A 189 -22.95 18.12 -6.58
N GLN A 190 -24.12 17.87 -6.02
CA GLN A 190 -25.42 18.18 -6.64
C GLN A 190 -25.87 19.58 -6.18
N THR A 191 -26.39 20.37 -7.11
CA THR A 191 -26.97 21.69 -6.86
C THR A 191 -28.27 21.85 -7.65
N THR A 192 -28.98 22.93 -7.42
CA THR A 192 -30.20 23.24 -8.21
C THR A 192 -29.92 23.48 -9.70
N SER A 193 -28.67 23.75 -10.08
CA SER A 193 -28.25 23.96 -11.47
C SER A 193 -27.62 22.70 -12.12
N GLY A 194 -27.49 21.60 -11.40
CA GLY A 194 -26.93 20.35 -11.88
C GLY A 194 -25.77 19.83 -11.04
N PHE A 195 -24.99 18.90 -11.60
CA PHE A 195 -23.85 18.28 -10.96
C PHE A 195 -22.54 19.05 -11.24
N TYR A 196 -21.65 19.01 -10.25
CA TYR A 196 -20.27 19.45 -10.34
C TYR A 196 -19.37 18.28 -9.95
N LEU A 197 -18.32 18.03 -10.72
CA LEU A 197 -17.26 17.11 -10.38
C LEU A 197 -16.22 17.85 -9.53
N LEU A 198 -16.10 17.49 -8.27
CA LEU A 198 -15.16 18.11 -7.32
C LEU A 198 -13.79 17.44 -7.35
N ASN A 199 -13.76 16.14 -7.63
CA ASN A 199 -12.55 15.36 -7.90
C ASN A 199 -12.90 14.13 -8.72
N TYR A 200 -11.96 13.74 -9.56
CA TYR A 200 -11.97 12.52 -10.35
C TYR A 200 -10.57 11.94 -10.38
N GLU A 201 -10.46 10.66 -10.10
CA GLU A 201 -9.23 9.91 -10.21
C GLU A 201 -9.55 8.56 -10.86
N ARG A 202 -8.66 8.10 -11.74
CA ARG A 202 -8.71 6.75 -12.30
C ARG A 202 -7.33 6.13 -12.20
N GLU A 203 -7.26 4.94 -11.64
CA GLU A 203 -6.09 4.09 -11.64
C GLU A 203 -6.36 2.88 -12.52
N ALA A 204 -5.40 2.54 -13.38
CA ALA A 204 -5.47 1.40 -14.27
C ALA A 204 -4.14 0.65 -14.24
N ASN A 205 -4.19 -0.63 -13.91
CA ASN A 205 -3.03 -1.48 -13.79
C ASN A 205 -3.18 -2.68 -14.72
N GLN A 206 -2.21 -2.86 -15.59
CA GLN A 206 -2.18 -4.02 -16.47
C GLN A 206 -1.92 -5.28 -15.68
N ILE A 207 -2.73 -6.32 -15.93
CA ILE A 207 -2.58 -7.64 -15.33
C ILE A 207 -1.52 -8.39 -16.13
N PHE A 208 -0.46 -8.81 -15.46
CA PHE A 208 0.58 -9.61 -16.08
C PHE A 208 0.08 -11.04 -16.32
N ASP A 209 0.16 -11.51 -17.55
CA ASP A 209 -0.25 -12.86 -17.95
C ASP A 209 0.91 -13.72 -18.48
N GLY A 210 2.10 -13.11 -18.57
CA GLY A 210 3.31 -13.73 -19.07
C GLY A 210 3.36 -14.00 -20.59
N LYS A 211 2.26 -13.72 -21.30
CA LYS A 211 2.17 -13.94 -22.76
C LYS A 211 2.47 -12.68 -23.56
N ASN A 212 2.62 -11.54 -22.85
CA ASN A 212 2.89 -10.26 -23.49
C ASN A 212 4.21 -10.33 -24.23
N ASP A 213 4.17 -10.14 -25.54
CA ASP A 213 5.34 -10.13 -26.39
C ASP A 213 6.29 -9.00 -26.00
N ILE A 214 7.31 -9.36 -25.25
CA ILE A 214 8.33 -8.40 -24.80
C ILE A 214 9.30 -8.20 -25.94
N LEU A 215 9.27 -7.04 -26.51
CA LEU A 215 10.17 -6.65 -27.62
C LEU A 215 11.59 -6.34 -27.16
N SER A 216 11.87 -6.43 -25.88
CA SER A 216 13.18 -6.12 -25.34
C SER A 216 13.91 -7.38 -24.95
N THR A 217 15.16 -7.49 -25.35
CA THR A 217 16.02 -8.66 -25.12
C THR A 217 16.41 -8.88 -23.64
N ALA A 218 16.03 -8.00 -22.72
CA ALA A 218 16.43 -8.07 -21.33
C ALA A 218 15.44 -7.42 -20.34
N LYS A 219 14.12 -7.46 -20.62
CA LYS A 219 13.12 -6.81 -19.76
C LYS A 219 11.87 -7.67 -19.63
N ILE A 220 11.25 -7.63 -18.45
CA ILE A 220 9.89 -8.09 -18.19
C ILE A 220 8.98 -6.86 -18.23
N ASN A 221 8.08 -6.80 -19.21
CA ASN A 221 7.14 -5.69 -19.31
C ASN A 221 5.96 -5.89 -18.34
N LEU A 222 5.77 -4.96 -17.39
CA LEU A 222 4.62 -4.94 -16.50
C LEU A 222 3.45 -4.14 -17.09
N GLY A 223 3.68 -3.45 -18.21
CA GLY A 223 2.69 -2.64 -18.90
C GLY A 223 2.34 -1.34 -18.17
N ILE A 224 1.12 -0.87 -18.42
CA ILE A 224 0.60 0.35 -17.77
C ILE A 224 0.37 0.05 -16.29
N GLN A 225 0.93 0.90 -15.42
CA GLN A 225 0.76 0.84 -13.97
C GLN A 225 0.43 2.24 -13.42
N SER A 226 -0.40 2.30 -12.40
CA SER A 226 -0.76 3.56 -11.72
C SER A 226 0.37 4.10 -10.84
N GLY A 227 1.18 3.20 -10.29
CA GLY A 227 2.37 3.49 -9.51
C GLY A 227 3.63 3.66 -10.37
N THR A 228 4.69 4.17 -9.73
CA THR A 228 6.04 4.30 -10.31
C THR A 228 7.02 3.30 -9.71
N THR A 229 6.57 2.44 -8.81
CA THR A 229 7.32 1.40 -8.12
C THR A 229 6.70 0.04 -8.38
N ALA A 230 7.49 -1.00 -8.26
CA ALA A 230 7.05 -2.38 -8.26
C ALA A 230 7.83 -3.15 -7.21
N GLU A 231 7.25 -4.17 -6.64
CA GLU A 231 7.94 -5.11 -5.75
C GLU A 231 8.64 -6.16 -6.60
N PHE A 232 9.96 -6.26 -6.53
CA PHE A 232 10.76 -7.26 -7.25
C PHE A 232 12.08 -7.56 -6.55
N ASN A 233 12.58 -8.77 -6.73
CA ASN A 233 13.87 -9.22 -6.22
C ASN A 233 14.44 -10.35 -7.10
N SER A 234 15.72 -10.69 -6.94
CA SER A 234 16.35 -11.81 -7.63
C SER A 234 17.42 -12.50 -6.79
N ASP A 235 17.79 -13.69 -7.20
CA ASP A 235 19.05 -14.30 -6.72
C ASP A 235 20.27 -13.47 -7.19
N GLU A 236 21.41 -13.67 -6.56
CA GLU A 236 22.66 -12.93 -6.85
C GLU A 236 23.11 -13.02 -8.33
N LYS A 237 22.74 -14.09 -9.01
CA LYS A 237 23.12 -14.34 -10.42
C LYS A 237 22.10 -13.83 -11.42
N GLY A 238 20.92 -13.38 -10.97
CA GLY A 238 19.81 -13.02 -11.83
C GLY A 238 19.29 -14.20 -12.66
N THR A 239 19.31 -15.39 -12.09
CA THR A 239 18.72 -16.60 -12.72
C THR A 239 17.24 -16.66 -12.42
N TYR A 240 16.86 -16.34 -11.20
CA TYR A 240 15.48 -16.30 -10.72
C TYR A 240 15.08 -14.87 -10.40
N SER A 241 14.16 -14.32 -11.16
CA SER A 241 13.61 -12.98 -10.97
C SER A 241 12.19 -13.06 -10.47
N TYR A 242 11.93 -12.55 -9.27
CA TYR A 242 10.62 -12.49 -8.65
C TYR A 242 10.04 -11.10 -8.74
N PHE A 243 8.74 -10.99 -8.96
CA PHE A 243 8.03 -9.72 -8.97
C PHE A 243 6.56 -9.89 -8.62
N VAL A 244 5.97 -8.80 -8.11
CA VAL A 244 4.54 -8.73 -7.79
C VAL A 244 3.84 -7.88 -8.83
N ASN A 245 2.71 -8.39 -9.32
CA ASN A 245 1.81 -7.63 -10.16
C ASN A 245 0.36 -8.00 -9.82
N GLU A 246 -0.46 -7.00 -9.57
CA GLU A 246 -1.91 -7.12 -9.31
C GLU A 246 -2.27 -8.27 -8.36
N GLY A 247 -1.67 -8.26 -7.15
CA GLY A 247 -1.93 -9.25 -6.11
C GLY A 247 -1.40 -10.66 -6.39
N SER A 248 -0.54 -10.82 -7.39
CA SER A 248 0.10 -12.09 -7.74
C SER A 248 1.62 -12.02 -7.66
N LEU A 249 2.24 -13.04 -7.09
CA LEU A 249 3.69 -13.23 -7.08
C LEU A 249 4.11 -14.12 -8.23
N TRP A 250 5.02 -13.63 -9.05
CA TRP A 250 5.59 -14.30 -10.20
C TRP A 250 7.06 -14.58 -10.02
N CYS A 251 7.54 -15.68 -10.59
CA CYS A 251 8.96 -16.01 -10.75
C CYS A 251 9.25 -16.22 -12.23
N TYR A 252 10.30 -15.59 -12.73
CA TYR A 252 10.86 -15.88 -14.04
C TYR A 252 12.23 -16.54 -13.90
N ASN A 253 12.38 -17.75 -14.46
CA ASN A 253 13.66 -18.44 -14.56
C ASN A 253 14.23 -18.24 -15.97
N ILE A 254 15.32 -17.49 -16.09
CA ILE A 254 15.91 -17.13 -17.36
C ILE A 254 16.62 -18.33 -18.06
N ASP A 255 17.14 -19.28 -17.28
CA ASP A 255 17.86 -20.44 -17.85
C ASP A 255 16.91 -21.44 -18.51
N THR A 256 15.68 -21.57 -17.99
CA THR A 256 14.63 -22.45 -18.53
C THR A 256 13.60 -21.71 -19.39
N ASN A 257 13.66 -20.38 -19.45
CA ASN A 257 12.68 -19.51 -20.11
C ASN A 257 11.25 -19.77 -19.63
N MET A 258 11.05 -19.82 -18.31
CA MET A 258 9.78 -20.22 -17.71
C MET A 258 9.29 -19.20 -16.70
N TYR A 259 8.02 -18.79 -16.81
CA TYR A 259 7.29 -18.10 -15.75
C TYR A 259 6.59 -19.09 -14.83
N THR A 260 6.62 -18.82 -13.55
CA THR A 260 5.83 -19.51 -12.53
C THR A 260 4.97 -18.49 -11.81
N ARG A 261 3.64 -18.68 -11.80
CA ARG A 261 2.77 -17.96 -10.87
C ARG A 261 2.89 -18.65 -9.51
N VAL A 262 3.64 -18.03 -8.61
CA VAL A 262 4.00 -18.59 -7.30
C VAL A 262 2.86 -18.48 -6.30
N PHE A 263 2.20 -17.32 -6.27
CA PHE A 263 1.07 -17.09 -5.38
C PHE A 263 0.06 -16.16 -6.05
N SER A 264 -1.21 -16.46 -5.87
CA SER A 264 -2.34 -15.58 -6.21
C SER A 264 -3.60 -16.10 -5.53
N PHE A 265 -4.42 -15.21 -4.98
CA PHE A 265 -5.76 -15.60 -4.56
C PHE A 265 -6.68 -15.94 -5.74
N ASN A 266 -6.36 -15.44 -6.94
CA ASN A 266 -7.05 -15.76 -8.19
C ASN A 266 -6.28 -16.78 -9.03
N ALA A 267 -5.88 -17.90 -8.43
CA ALA A 267 -5.13 -18.95 -9.13
C ALA A 267 -5.93 -19.59 -10.28
N ASP A 268 -7.25 -19.65 -10.15
CA ASP A 268 -8.15 -20.25 -11.13
C ASP A 268 -8.57 -19.27 -12.25
N GLU A 269 -8.06 -18.04 -12.25
CA GLU A 269 -8.38 -16.99 -13.22
C GLU A 269 -9.89 -16.72 -13.34
N THR A 270 -10.57 -16.73 -12.21
CA THR A 270 -11.99 -16.41 -12.14
C THR A 270 -12.22 -14.89 -12.08
N ASP A 271 -13.37 -14.44 -12.59
CA ASP A 271 -13.76 -13.02 -12.48
C ASP A 271 -14.56 -12.71 -11.19
N GLY A 272 -14.40 -13.59 -10.18
CA GLY A 272 -15.08 -13.45 -8.91
C GLY A 272 -14.63 -12.22 -8.11
N ILE A 273 -15.59 -11.56 -7.46
CA ILE A 273 -15.29 -10.43 -6.54
C ILE A 273 -14.41 -10.88 -5.39
N ARG A 274 -14.63 -12.09 -4.89
CA ARG A 274 -13.89 -12.72 -3.79
C ARG A 274 -12.40 -12.79 -4.09
N GLU A 275 -12.05 -13.38 -5.22
CA GLU A 275 -10.66 -13.64 -5.62
C GLU A 275 -9.92 -12.36 -6.00
N ASN A 276 -10.64 -11.40 -6.57
CA ASN A 276 -10.08 -10.14 -7.07
C ASN A 276 -10.15 -8.98 -6.05
N TYR A 277 -10.55 -9.24 -4.80
CA TYR A 277 -10.57 -8.21 -3.76
C TYR A 277 -9.14 -7.76 -3.42
N ASN A 278 -8.81 -6.50 -3.74
CA ASN A 278 -7.44 -5.97 -3.73
C ASN A 278 -7.03 -5.34 -2.38
N GLN A 279 -7.46 -5.92 -1.25
CA GLN A 279 -7.15 -5.45 0.09
C GLN A 279 -6.02 -6.27 0.74
N HIS A 280 -5.03 -6.63 -0.03
CA HIS A 280 -3.82 -7.32 0.41
C HIS A 280 -2.60 -6.88 -0.39
N GLY A 281 -1.43 -7.08 0.19
CA GLY A 281 -0.13 -6.85 -0.46
C GLY A 281 0.77 -8.07 -0.33
N ILE A 282 1.79 -8.13 -1.18
CA ILE A 282 2.84 -9.15 -1.13
C ILE A 282 4.18 -8.44 -1.05
N LYS A 283 5.07 -8.90 -0.17
CA LYS A 283 6.45 -8.41 -0.09
C LYS A 283 7.41 -9.59 -0.18
N ILE A 284 8.40 -9.45 -1.06
CA ILE A 284 9.46 -10.44 -1.25
C ILE A 284 10.55 -10.19 -0.21
N LEU A 285 10.87 -11.18 0.61
CA LEU A 285 11.86 -11.05 1.68
C LEU A 285 13.24 -11.52 1.23
N ASN A 286 13.29 -12.67 0.55
CA ASN A 286 14.55 -13.27 0.13
C ASN A 286 14.35 -14.14 -1.11
N VAL A 287 15.38 -14.18 -1.98
CA VAL A 287 15.47 -15.09 -3.12
C VAL A 287 16.82 -15.79 -3.08
N SER A 288 16.82 -17.11 -2.98
CA SER A 288 18.02 -17.91 -2.89
C SER A 288 18.55 -18.36 -4.26
N ASN A 289 19.82 -18.76 -4.33
CA ASN A 289 20.47 -19.17 -5.59
C ASN A 289 19.91 -20.48 -6.20
N ASP A 290 19.11 -21.23 -5.47
CA ASP A 290 18.36 -22.42 -5.94
C ASP A 290 16.92 -22.09 -6.35
N GLY A 291 16.55 -20.82 -6.33
CA GLY A 291 15.27 -20.32 -6.79
C GLY A 291 14.17 -20.33 -5.72
N ASN A 292 14.45 -20.70 -4.46
CA ASN A 292 13.47 -20.60 -3.41
C ASN A 292 13.23 -19.12 -3.04
N CYS A 293 12.00 -18.83 -2.61
CA CYS A 293 11.61 -17.48 -2.25
C CYS A 293 10.87 -17.46 -0.91
N ASP A 294 11.32 -16.61 0.00
CA ASP A 294 10.58 -16.26 1.21
C ASP A 294 9.83 -14.95 0.96
N PHE A 295 8.54 -14.93 1.26
CA PHE A 295 7.67 -13.76 1.04
C PHE A 295 6.57 -13.70 2.09
N ILE A 296 5.97 -12.52 2.23
CA ILE A 296 4.76 -12.36 3.05
C ILE A 296 3.59 -11.93 2.19
N VAL A 297 2.39 -12.40 2.58
CA VAL A 297 1.10 -11.87 2.18
C VAL A 297 0.49 -11.17 3.39
N TYR A 298 0.08 -9.92 3.25
CA TYR A 298 -0.45 -9.15 4.38
C TYR A 298 -1.69 -8.35 3.98
N GLY A 299 -2.62 -8.21 4.89
CA GLY A 299 -3.93 -7.63 4.66
C GLY A 299 -5.05 -8.65 4.76
N TYR A 300 -6.09 -8.47 3.98
CA TYR A 300 -7.25 -9.36 3.95
C TYR A 300 -6.96 -10.62 3.14
N MET A 301 -7.26 -11.78 3.72
CA MET A 301 -7.06 -13.09 3.10
C MET A 301 -8.31 -13.47 2.30
N ASN A 302 -8.22 -13.38 0.97
CA ASN A 302 -9.37 -13.62 0.09
C ASN A 302 -9.79 -15.09 0.02
N ARG A 303 -8.83 -15.99 0.17
CA ARG A 303 -9.00 -17.44 0.02
C ARG A 303 -8.05 -18.20 0.94
N GLY A 304 -8.29 -19.49 1.12
CA GLY A 304 -7.45 -20.41 1.88
C GLY A 304 -7.91 -20.60 3.31
N GLU A 305 -7.01 -21.09 4.17
CA GLU A 305 -7.29 -21.40 5.58
C GLU A 305 -7.76 -20.17 6.38
N HIS A 306 -7.21 -18.99 6.05
CA HIS A 306 -7.49 -17.73 6.76
C HIS A 306 -8.48 -16.85 6.02
N GLU A 307 -9.30 -17.43 5.15
CA GLU A 307 -10.28 -16.65 4.38
C GLU A 307 -11.20 -15.84 5.29
N GLY A 308 -11.34 -14.54 4.97
CA GLY A 308 -12.19 -13.63 5.75
C GLY A 308 -11.48 -12.92 6.90
N GLU A 309 -10.23 -13.27 7.18
CA GLU A 309 -9.40 -12.62 8.21
C GLU A 309 -8.46 -11.59 7.60
N SER A 310 -7.99 -10.66 8.44
CA SER A 310 -6.83 -9.82 8.14
C SER A 310 -5.62 -10.34 8.91
N GLY A 311 -4.44 -10.32 8.30
CA GLY A 311 -3.24 -10.82 8.97
C GLY A 311 -1.98 -10.67 8.14
N VAL A 312 -0.93 -11.33 8.62
CA VAL A 312 0.36 -11.46 7.93
C VAL A 312 0.72 -12.93 7.85
N SER A 313 0.78 -13.47 6.63
CA SER A 313 1.19 -14.85 6.35
C SER A 313 2.62 -14.84 5.80
N LEU A 314 3.56 -15.45 6.50
CA LEU A 314 4.92 -15.68 6.05
C LEU A 314 5.00 -17.02 5.33
N CYS A 315 5.32 -17.00 4.06
CA CYS A 315 5.36 -18.13 3.17
C CYS A 315 6.77 -18.40 2.64
N LYS A 316 7.05 -19.66 2.34
CA LYS A 316 8.23 -20.10 1.60
C LYS A 316 7.80 -20.86 0.36
N TYR A 317 8.31 -20.45 -0.80
CA TYR A 317 8.18 -21.20 -2.04
C TYR A 317 9.42 -22.04 -2.30
N SER A 318 9.25 -23.36 -2.49
CA SER A 318 10.27 -24.28 -2.99
C SER A 318 10.18 -24.35 -4.52
N TYR A 319 11.21 -23.88 -5.22
CA TYR A 319 11.22 -23.84 -6.68
C TYR A 319 11.25 -25.25 -7.29
N GLU A 320 12.04 -26.17 -6.73
CA GLU A 320 12.20 -27.55 -7.24
C GLU A 320 10.89 -28.32 -7.06
N ASP A 321 10.28 -28.26 -5.87
CA ASP A 321 9.04 -28.97 -5.55
C ASP A 321 7.79 -28.27 -6.11
N ASN A 322 7.91 -27.00 -6.47
CA ASN A 322 6.82 -26.14 -6.92
C ASN A 322 5.68 -26.01 -5.88
N ILE A 323 6.03 -25.89 -4.62
CA ILE A 323 5.11 -25.85 -3.47
C ILE A 323 5.31 -24.55 -2.69
N VAL A 324 4.19 -23.93 -2.28
CA VAL A 324 4.16 -22.84 -1.29
C VAL A 324 3.77 -23.42 0.05
N GLU A 325 4.55 -23.10 1.10
CA GLU A 325 4.30 -23.51 2.48
C GLU A 325 4.15 -22.26 3.36
N GLU A 326 3.06 -22.19 4.12
CA GLU A 326 2.91 -21.20 5.19
C GLU A 326 3.75 -21.61 6.40
N ARG A 327 4.60 -20.70 6.87
CA ARG A 327 5.51 -20.91 8.01
C ARG A 327 5.02 -20.21 9.28
N LEU A 328 4.32 -19.10 9.12
CA LEU A 328 3.81 -18.29 10.22
C LEU A 328 2.58 -17.51 9.74
N TYR A 329 1.53 -17.50 10.54
CA TYR A 329 0.39 -16.62 10.37
C TYR A 329 0.15 -15.79 11.63
N ILE A 330 0.03 -14.48 11.48
CA ILE A 330 -0.22 -13.53 12.56
C ILE A 330 -1.56 -12.84 12.24
N PRO A 331 -2.66 -13.19 12.94
CA PRO A 331 -3.95 -12.52 12.76
C PRO A 331 -3.88 -11.08 13.25
N MET A 332 -4.58 -10.18 12.57
CA MET A 332 -4.60 -8.74 12.84
C MET A 332 -6.00 -8.16 12.71
N ASP A 333 -6.39 -7.30 13.64
CA ASP A 333 -7.69 -6.62 13.64
C ASP A 333 -7.69 -5.31 12.83
N LYS A 334 -6.74 -5.14 11.89
CA LYS A 334 -6.57 -3.90 11.14
C LYS A 334 -6.78 -4.10 9.65
N PRO A 335 -7.41 -3.13 8.96
CA PRO A 335 -7.57 -3.19 7.51
C PRO A 335 -6.22 -2.99 6.80
N TYR A 336 -6.17 -3.42 5.55
CA TYR A 336 -4.98 -3.36 4.70
C TYR A 336 -4.34 -1.97 4.61
N ASP A 337 -5.14 -0.90 4.50
CA ASP A 337 -4.63 0.48 4.42
C ASP A 337 -3.74 0.86 5.62
N ILE A 338 -4.02 0.30 6.80
CA ILE A 338 -3.23 0.52 8.02
C ILE A 338 -2.05 -0.44 8.08
N LEU A 339 -2.27 -1.73 7.80
CA LEU A 339 -1.22 -2.74 7.83
C LEU A 339 -0.10 -2.43 6.83
N SER A 340 -0.43 -1.97 5.64
CA SER A 340 0.53 -1.65 4.59
C SER A 340 1.53 -0.55 4.98
N GLN A 341 1.13 0.40 5.84
CA GLN A 341 2.02 1.45 6.32
C GLN A 341 3.14 0.93 7.24
N ASN A 342 2.86 -0.10 8.02
CA ASN A 342 3.79 -0.65 9.01
C ASN A 342 4.60 -1.83 8.45
N VAL A 343 3.91 -2.85 7.98
CA VAL A 343 4.49 -4.07 7.39
C VAL A 343 5.35 -3.73 6.17
N GLY A 344 4.94 -2.76 5.37
CA GLY A 344 5.73 -2.26 4.24
C GLY A 344 7.07 -1.67 4.65
N ARG A 345 7.17 -1.08 5.87
CA ARG A 345 8.41 -0.48 6.37
C ARG A 345 9.40 -1.54 6.84
N ILE A 346 9.00 -2.39 7.80
CA ILE A 346 9.83 -3.49 8.30
C ILE A 346 9.02 -4.77 8.29
N ALA A 347 9.37 -5.64 7.34
CA ALA A 347 9.19 -7.07 7.39
C ALA A 347 10.48 -7.64 6.82
N TYR A 348 11.29 -8.24 7.66
CA TYR A 348 12.66 -8.65 7.34
C TYR A 348 12.97 -10.03 7.92
N LEU A 349 13.51 -10.91 7.08
CA LEU A 349 13.95 -12.25 7.47
C LEU A 349 15.48 -12.24 7.59
N ALA A 350 16.00 -12.24 8.82
CA ALA A 350 17.44 -12.17 9.06
C ALA A 350 18.15 -13.47 8.75
N ASP A 351 17.47 -14.59 9.00
CA ASP A 351 17.91 -15.95 8.68
C ASP A 351 16.68 -16.86 8.51
N GLU A 352 16.87 -18.15 8.34
CA GLU A 352 15.76 -19.10 8.12
C GLU A 352 14.72 -19.12 9.25
N ASN A 353 15.03 -18.63 10.45
CA ASN A 353 14.17 -18.76 11.62
C ASN A 353 13.83 -17.44 12.30
N THR A 354 14.54 -16.35 12.02
CA THR A 354 14.38 -15.07 12.70
C THR A 354 13.69 -14.07 11.80
N PHE A 355 12.45 -13.73 12.13
CA PHE A 355 11.62 -12.78 11.41
C PHE A 355 11.40 -11.51 12.24
N TYR A 356 11.72 -10.35 11.66
CA TYR A 356 11.45 -9.04 12.24
C TYR A 356 10.25 -8.40 11.56
N ILE A 357 9.34 -7.84 12.36
CA ILE A 357 8.17 -7.15 11.83
C ILE A 357 7.82 -5.93 12.68
N LEU A 358 7.55 -4.81 12.01
CA LEU A 358 7.03 -3.61 12.63
C LEU A 358 5.50 -3.64 12.61
N MET A 359 4.91 -3.60 13.78
CA MET A 359 3.46 -3.48 13.95
C MET A 359 3.17 -2.31 14.87
N ASP A 360 2.34 -1.38 14.40
CA ASP A 360 2.03 -0.14 15.08
C ASP A 360 3.26 0.69 15.44
N ASP A 361 3.59 0.76 16.71
CA ASP A 361 4.75 1.45 17.26
C ASP A 361 5.83 0.48 17.79
N THR A 362 5.69 -0.80 17.52
CA THR A 362 6.53 -1.85 18.12
C THR A 362 7.20 -2.72 17.06
N LEU A 363 8.52 -2.86 17.17
CA LEU A 363 9.30 -3.81 16.39
C LEU A 363 9.45 -5.10 17.17
N TYR A 364 8.97 -6.20 16.58
CA TYR A 364 9.09 -7.54 17.12
C TYR A 364 10.16 -8.34 16.39
N SER A 365 10.84 -9.21 17.15
CA SER A 365 11.65 -10.31 16.65
C SER A 365 10.95 -11.62 16.99
N ILE A 366 10.72 -12.46 15.99
CA ILE A 366 9.95 -13.70 16.11
C ILE A 366 10.82 -14.86 15.67
N ASP A 367 11.02 -15.84 16.56
CA ASP A 367 11.53 -17.15 16.17
C ASP A 367 10.41 -17.97 15.52
N ILE A 368 10.55 -18.26 14.24
CA ILE A 368 9.51 -18.91 13.43
C ILE A 368 9.23 -20.35 13.90
N VAL A 369 10.22 -21.03 14.47
CA VAL A 369 10.12 -22.44 14.87
C VAL A 369 9.51 -22.57 16.27
N SER A 370 10.07 -21.85 17.25
CA SER A 370 9.60 -21.91 18.65
C SER A 370 8.40 -21.04 18.91
N LYS A 371 8.08 -20.08 18.02
CA LYS A 371 7.06 -19.05 18.19
C LYS A 371 7.36 -18.08 19.36
N GLU A 372 8.61 -18.04 19.80
CA GLU A 372 9.01 -17.03 20.79
C GLU A 372 9.04 -15.64 20.18
N VAL A 373 8.42 -14.69 20.87
CA VAL A 373 8.34 -13.28 20.46
C VAL A 373 9.15 -12.42 21.41
N MET A 374 10.05 -11.61 20.88
CA MET A 374 10.80 -10.60 21.60
C MET A 374 10.44 -9.20 21.09
N THR A 375 10.16 -8.29 22.02
CA THR A 375 10.07 -6.86 21.70
C THR A 375 11.46 -6.26 21.58
N VAL A 376 11.83 -5.80 20.39
CA VAL A 376 13.10 -5.10 20.14
C VAL A 376 13.02 -3.65 20.63
N VAL A 377 11.94 -2.97 20.24
CA VAL A 377 11.60 -1.62 20.69
C VAL A 377 10.10 -1.40 20.60
N SER A 378 9.53 -0.67 21.56
CA SER A 378 8.12 -0.24 21.59
C SER A 378 8.01 1.26 21.83
N GLY A 379 6.85 1.85 21.53
CA GLY A 379 6.59 3.27 21.69
C GLY A 379 7.30 4.13 20.65
N LEU A 380 7.49 3.64 19.45
CA LEU A 380 8.04 4.41 18.33
C LEU A 380 7.07 5.55 17.95
N VAL A 381 7.59 6.77 17.93
CA VAL A 381 6.84 7.99 17.61
C VAL A 381 7.21 8.45 16.20
N ASP A 382 6.23 8.79 15.39
CA ASP A 382 6.46 9.27 14.01
C ASP A 382 7.41 10.47 13.98
N GLY A 383 8.39 10.44 13.05
CA GLY A 383 9.46 11.42 12.93
C GLY A 383 10.61 11.26 13.92
N THR A 384 10.55 10.31 14.86
CA THR A 384 11.65 10.02 15.80
C THR A 384 12.44 8.77 15.45
N TYR A 385 12.06 8.08 14.36
CA TYR A 385 12.77 6.91 13.86
C TYR A 385 12.87 6.94 12.33
N ALA A 386 13.80 6.19 11.82
CA ALA A 386 14.02 5.96 10.39
C ALA A 386 14.34 4.49 10.15
N VAL A 387 13.94 3.98 8.99
CA VAL A 387 14.18 2.59 8.56
C VAL A 387 15.01 2.62 7.28
N SER A 388 15.96 1.70 7.14
CA SER A 388 16.75 1.51 5.91
C SER A 388 15.85 1.11 4.73
N GLU A 389 16.28 1.38 3.51
CA GLU A 389 15.53 1.07 2.29
C GLU A 389 15.21 -0.43 2.16
N ASN A 390 16.10 -1.30 2.64
CA ASN A 390 15.94 -2.76 2.62
C ASN A 390 15.14 -3.29 3.83
N GLY A 391 14.80 -2.43 4.80
CA GLY A 391 14.12 -2.84 6.03
C GLY A 391 14.98 -3.65 6.99
N ASP A 392 16.31 -3.69 6.83
CA ASP A 392 17.27 -4.46 7.60
C ASP A 392 17.88 -3.70 8.78
N ALA A 393 17.62 -2.40 8.89
CA ALA A 393 18.08 -1.55 9.99
C ALA A 393 17.04 -0.49 10.37
N ILE A 394 17.02 -0.17 11.67
CA ILE A 394 16.21 0.92 12.24
C ILE A 394 17.09 1.82 13.11
N ALA A 395 16.92 3.13 12.98
CA ALA A 395 17.46 4.13 13.89
C ALA A 395 16.33 4.86 14.61
N TYR A 396 16.39 5.00 15.91
CA TYR A 396 15.32 5.61 16.69
C TYR A 396 15.80 6.41 17.90
N SER A 397 15.04 7.46 18.23
CA SER A 397 15.23 8.24 19.45
C SER A 397 14.95 7.39 20.69
N MET A 398 15.89 7.30 21.60
CA MET A 398 15.73 6.49 22.82
C MET A 398 14.69 7.05 23.81
N ASN A 399 14.33 8.32 23.70
CA ASN A 399 13.34 8.97 24.56
C ASN A 399 12.01 9.29 23.85
N GLY A 400 11.87 8.92 22.57
CA GLY A 400 10.65 9.15 21.79
C GLY A 400 10.28 10.62 21.55
N ARG A 401 11.24 11.57 21.68
CA ARG A 401 10.98 13.01 21.60
C ARG A 401 11.60 13.62 20.34
N LEU A 402 10.78 14.20 19.49
CA LEU A 402 11.22 14.77 18.20
C LEU A 402 12.17 15.98 18.37
N TYR A 403 11.98 16.81 19.38
CA TYR A 403 12.68 18.11 19.56
C TYR A 403 13.66 18.13 20.75
N SER A 404 13.84 17.03 21.46
CA SER A 404 14.69 16.97 22.63
C SER A 404 15.35 15.60 22.83
N THR A 405 15.75 14.99 21.72
CA THR A 405 16.49 13.73 21.71
C THR A 405 17.95 13.98 22.01
N ASP A 406 18.50 13.29 23.00
CA ASP A 406 19.90 13.31 23.38
C ASP A 406 20.66 12.05 22.91
N SER A 407 19.96 11.01 22.50
CA SER A 407 20.54 9.75 22.05
C SER A 407 19.68 9.03 21.02
N ILE A 408 20.31 8.52 19.98
CA ILE A 408 19.73 7.68 18.94
C ILE A 408 20.36 6.30 19.03
N ARG A 409 19.52 5.25 19.02
CA ARG A 409 19.97 3.88 18.84
C ARG A 409 19.77 3.46 17.38
N ILE A 410 20.80 2.90 16.78
CA ILE A 410 20.74 2.19 15.50
C ILE A 410 20.77 0.70 15.83
N PHE A 411 19.82 -0.06 15.31
CA PHE A 411 19.79 -1.51 15.39
C PHE A 411 19.79 -2.10 13.99
N ASN A 412 20.77 -2.94 13.71
CA ASN A 412 20.89 -3.64 12.43
C ASN A 412 20.44 -5.09 12.63
N MET A 413 19.32 -5.46 11.97
CA MET A 413 18.68 -6.76 12.08
C MET A 413 19.44 -7.85 11.32
N SER A 414 20.19 -7.49 10.26
CA SER A 414 20.95 -8.45 9.47
C SER A 414 22.20 -8.97 10.19
N THR A 415 22.76 -8.17 11.10
CA THR A 415 24.00 -8.49 11.83
C THR A 415 23.78 -8.64 13.33
N ASP A 416 22.56 -8.45 13.81
CA ASP A 416 22.20 -8.39 15.24
C ASP A 416 23.12 -7.45 16.02
N SER A 417 23.45 -6.30 15.44
CA SER A 417 24.37 -5.33 16.02
C SER A 417 23.68 -4.00 16.32
N GLU A 418 24.20 -3.30 17.35
CA GLU A 418 23.65 -2.00 17.72
C GLU A 418 24.72 -0.93 17.93
N LYS A 419 24.34 0.33 17.72
CA LYS A 419 25.13 1.51 17.99
C LYS A 419 24.29 2.57 18.66
N ILE A 420 24.85 3.24 19.67
CA ILE A 420 24.22 4.41 20.29
C ILE A 420 25.04 5.64 19.93
N ILE A 421 24.38 6.62 19.31
CA ILE A 421 24.89 7.97 19.07
C ILE A 421 24.39 8.85 20.23
N LYS A 422 25.27 9.62 20.84
CA LYS A 422 24.92 10.58 21.90
C LYS A 422 25.26 11.99 21.46
N ALA A 423 24.33 12.89 21.70
CA ALA A 423 24.57 14.32 21.55
C ALA A 423 25.52 14.84 22.63
N ASP A 424 26.22 15.94 22.37
CA ASP A 424 26.97 16.67 23.39
C ASP A 424 26.02 17.37 24.40
N ASP A 425 26.55 17.79 25.55
CA ASP A 425 25.76 18.32 26.67
C ASP A 425 24.82 19.47 26.28
N ASN A 426 25.18 20.27 25.27
CA ASN A 426 24.40 21.43 24.80
C ASN A 426 23.62 21.16 23.53
N GLU A 427 23.55 19.92 23.05
CA GLU A 427 22.98 19.56 21.77
C GLU A 427 21.79 18.61 21.91
N TYR A 428 20.95 18.61 20.87
CA TYR A 428 20.00 17.55 20.56
C TYR A 428 20.24 17.03 19.16
N ILE A 429 19.85 15.79 18.92
CA ILE A 429 20.00 15.10 17.65
C ILE A 429 18.64 14.61 17.12
N ARG A 430 18.53 14.47 15.80
CA ARG A 430 17.28 14.04 15.15
C ARG A 430 17.56 13.01 14.05
N CYS A 431 16.81 11.91 14.03
CA CYS A 431 16.77 10.97 12.91
C CYS A 431 16.18 11.66 11.68
N LEU A 432 16.82 11.54 10.52
CA LEU A 432 16.36 12.14 9.27
C LEU A 432 16.01 11.08 8.21
N GLY A 433 16.72 9.97 8.14
CA GLY A 433 16.47 8.91 7.17
C GLY A 433 17.69 8.04 6.90
N TYR A 434 17.55 7.19 5.89
CA TYR A 434 18.64 6.42 5.31
C TYR A 434 18.78 6.78 3.83
N ILE A 435 19.99 6.75 3.30
CA ILE A 435 20.32 6.98 1.90
C ILE A 435 21.36 5.97 1.44
N ASN A 436 21.00 5.07 0.53
CA ASN A 436 21.87 3.96 0.07
C ASN A 436 22.39 3.07 1.22
N GLY A 437 21.61 2.87 2.27
CA GLY A 437 21.99 2.13 3.46
C GLY A 437 22.77 2.92 4.51
N ASP A 438 23.15 4.18 4.24
CA ASP A 438 23.83 5.07 5.16
C ASP A 438 22.82 5.86 6.01
N PHE A 439 23.04 5.94 7.32
CA PHE A 439 22.15 6.65 8.23
C PHE A 439 22.42 8.16 8.24
N VAL A 440 21.37 8.96 8.17
CA VAL A 440 21.41 10.43 8.17
C VAL A 440 20.79 10.97 9.45
N TYR A 441 21.51 11.82 10.17
CA TYR A 441 20.97 12.51 11.34
C TYR A 441 21.44 13.96 11.40
N GLY A 442 20.68 14.79 12.10
CA GLY A 442 20.98 16.20 12.29
C GLY A 442 21.28 16.55 13.73
N ILE A 443 22.11 17.59 13.91
CA ILE A 443 22.58 18.07 15.23
C ILE A 443 22.16 19.53 15.36
N ALA A 444 21.50 19.88 16.47
CA ALA A 444 21.08 21.23 16.78
C ALA A 444 21.58 21.63 18.18
N ASP A 445 22.03 22.88 18.32
CA ASP A 445 22.28 23.47 19.66
C ASP A 445 20.93 23.63 20.39
N LYS A 446 20.84 23.31 21.66
CA LYS A 446 19.64 23.46 22.48
C LYS A 446 19.10 24.90 22.46
N ALA A 447 20.01 25.88 22.32
CA ALA A 447 19.65 27.29 22.20
C ALA A 447 19.01 27.67 20.85
N ASP A 448 19.14 26.79 19.84
CA ASP A 448 18.64 26.99 18.47
C ASP A 448 17.31 26.27 18.20
N ILE A 449 16.69 25.72 19.26
CA ILE A 449 15.35 25.15 19.17
C ILE A 449 14.34 26.21 19.59
N LEU A 450 13.59 26.71 18.61
CA LEU A 450 12.58 27.73 18.85
C LEU A 450 11.21 27.09 19.05
N ILE A 451 10.52 27.48 20.12
CA ILE A 451 9.12 27.12 20.38
C ILE A 451 8.33 28.43 20.46
N LYS A 452 7.37 28.61 19.54
CA LYS A 452 6.54 29.82 19.48
C LYS A 452 5.29 29.70 20.36
N GLU A 453 4.65 30.82 20.64
CA GLU A 453 3.41 30.87 21.45
C GLU A 453 2.24 30.12 20.79
N ASP A 454 2.22 30.00 19.48
CA ASP A 454 1.22 29.24 18.71
C ASP A 454 1.47 27.72 18.72
N GLY A 455 2.53 27.28 19.41
CA GLY A 455 2.93 25.87 19.50
C GLY A 455 3.82 25.40 18.34
N SER A 456 4.06 26.21 17.31
CA SER A 456 4.98 25.88 16.22
C SER A 456 6.42 25.77 16.74
N ARG A 457 7.18 24.82 16.18
CA ARG A 457 8.54 24.51 16.62
C ARG A 457 9.48 24.50 15.44
N THR A 458 10.68 25.05 15.64
CA THR A 458 11.78 24.98 14.67
C THR A 458 12.95 24.26 15.33
N PHE A 459 13.39 23.16 14.76
CA PHE A 459 14.59 22.42 15.14
C PHE A 459 15.69 22.81 14.15
N ALA A 460 16.47 23.82 14.49
CA ALA A 460 17.47 24.41 13.60
C ALA A 460 18.80 23.68 13.71
N MET A 461 19.00 22.65 12.84
CA MET A 461 20.23 21.86 12.78
C MET A 461 21.35 22.66 12.15
N TYR A 462 22.44 22.85 12.86
CA TYR A 462 23.62 23.51 12.34
C TYR A 462 24.51 22.56 11.54
N ARG A 463 24.42 21.23 11.81
CA ARG A 463 25.18 20.19 11.16
C ARG A 463 24.33 18.95 10.88
N LEU A 464 24.56 18.33 9.73
CA LEU A 464 24.06 16.98 9.40
C LEU A 464 25.24 16.05 9.21
N GLU A 465 25.11 14.82 9.65
CA GLU A 465 26.09 13.76 9.47
C GLU A 465 25.47 12.56 8.76
N ILE A 466 26.26 11.95 7.87
CA ILE A 466 25.96 10.69 7.19
C ILE A 466 26.93 9.64 7.70
N MET A 467 26.39 8.53 8.20
CA MET A 467 27.11 7.44 8.84
C MET A 467 26.93 6.15 8.03
N ASP A 468 28.03 5.50 7.69
CA ASP A 468 28.02 4.22 6.98
C ASP A 468 27.58 3.02 7.86
N SER A 469 27.47 1.84 7.26
CA SER A 469 27.10 0.60 7.94
C SER A 469 28.12 0.14 8.99
N ASP A 470 29.38 0.60 8.91
CA ASP A 470 30.44 0.36 9.91
C ASP A 470 30.43 1.40 11.03
N TYR A 471 29.43 2.28 11.03
CA TYR A 471 29.23 3.35 12.02
C TYR A 471 30.31 4.45 11.99
N ASN A 472 30.93 4.71 10.82
CA ASN A 472 31.84 5.83 10.61
C ASN A 472 31.09 7.00 9.98
N VAL A 473 31.34 8.23 10.45
CA VAL A 473 30.86 9.43 9.76
C VAL A 473 31.64 9.62 8.47
N ILE A 474 30.98 9.45 7.34
CA ILE A 474 31.58 9.54 6.00
C ILE A 474 31.38 10.90 5.36
N LYS A 475 30.36 11.67 5.82
CA LYS A 475 30.07 13.01 5.29
C LYS A 475 29.45 13.90 6.35
N GLU A 476 29.86 15.14 6.35
CA GLU A 476 29.27 16.21 7.16
C GLU A 476 28.78 17.34 6.26
N TYR A 477 27.64 17.94 6.63
CA TYR A 477 27.12 19.17 6.03
C TYR A 477 26.97 20.22 7.11
N GLU A 478 27.71 21.31 6.97
CA GLU A 478 27.67 22.48 7.85
C GLU A 478 27.87 23.73 7.00
N GLN A 479 27.05 24.76 7.22
CA GLN A 479 27.20 26.05 6.56
C GLN A 479 27.06 27.18 7.58
N PRO A 480 28.08 28.02 7.82
CA PRO A 480 28.05 29.08 8.81
C PRO A 480 26.85 30.03 8.64
N GLY A 481 26.05 30.18 9.70
CA GLY A 481 24.88 31.07 9.72
C GLY A 481 23.65 30.55 8.98
N VAL A 482 23.70 29.36 8.41
CA VAL A 482 22.56 28.68 7.78
C VAL A 482 22.27 27.40 8.54
N TYR A 483 21.00 27.16 8.81
CA TYR A 483 20.53 25.99 9.54
C TYR A 483 19.61 25.15 8.64
N VAL A 484 19.52 23.88 8.93
CA VAL A 484 18.55 22.97 8.29
C VAL A 484 17.40 22.76 9.29
N SER A 485 16.19 23.17 8.90
CA SER A 485 14.99 23.00 9.74
C SER A 485 14.30 21.67 9.48
N ASP A 486 14.44 21.12 8.28
CA ASP A 486 13.92 19.81 7.89
C ASP A 486 14.73 19.23 6.73
N ALA A 487 14.73 17.89 6.62
CA ALA A 487 15.37 17.18 5.51
C ALA A 487 14.47 16.01 5.08
N SER A 488 14.28 15.86 3.78
CA SER A 488 13.61 14.70 3.20
C SER A 488 14.60 13.88 2.39
N VAL A 489 14.68 12.61 2.71
CA VAL A 489 15.52 11.64 1.99
C VAL A 489 14.65 10.96 0.94
N SER A 490 15.08 10.97 -0.31
CA SER A 490 14.42 10.28 -1.41
C SER A 490 15.45 9.82 -2.44
N ASP A 491 15.36 8.57 -2.86
CA ASP A 491 16.30 7.94 -3.79
C ASP A 491 17.77 8.18 -3.38
N MET A 492 18.53 8.85 -4.20
CA MET A 492 19.94 9.21 -3.95
C MET A 492 20.12 10.68 -3.50
N ARG A 493 19.07 11.30 -2.94
CA ARG A 493 19.07 12.74 -2.61
C ARG A 493 18.54 12.99 -1.20
N ILE A 494 19.17 13.97 -0.54
CA ILE A 494 18.65 14.57 0.68
C ILE A 494 18.29 16.00 0.33
N ASN A 495 17.01 16.34 0.32
CA ASN A 495 16.53 17.70 0.08
C ASN A 495 16.51 18.44 1.41
N LEU A 496 17.16 19.58 1.49
CA LEU A 496 17.33 20.37 2.71
C LEU A 496 16.41 21.60 2.69
N THR A 497 15.54 21.70 3.67
CA THR A 497 14.81 22.94 3.98
C THR A 497 15.68 23.78 4.90
N ARG A 498 16.14 24.94 4.41
CA ARG A 498 17.10 25.76 5.12
C ARG A 498 16.50 27.06 5.64
N VAL A 499 17.02 27.49 6.78
CA VAL A 499 16.62 28.73 7.46
C VAL A 499 17.84 29.53 7.93
N VAL A 500 17.66 30.83 8.12
CA VAL A 500 18.63 31.75 8.72
C VAL A 500 18.00 32.46 9.91
N LYS A 501 18.79 32.82 10.93
CA LYS A 501 18.29 33.61 12.07
C LYS A 501 18.00 35.04 11.60
N SER A 502 16.81 35.54 11.92
CA SER A 502 16.44 36.94 11.76
C SER A 502 16.90 37.79 12.95
N GLY A 503 16.85 39.12 12.80
CA GLY A 503 17.34 40.04 13.83
C GLY A 503 16.56 40.03 15.15
N ASP A 504 15.36 39.47 15.19
CA ASP A 504 14.50 39.29 16.35
C ASP A 504 14.63 37.90 17.03
N GLY A 505 15.50 37.05 16.46
CA GLY A 505 15.76 35.70 16.98
C GLY A 505 14.84 34.61 16.43
N ASP A 506 13.98 34.93 15.47
CA ASP A 506 13.17 33.97 14.71
C ASP A 506 13.98 33.37 13.54
N TYR A 507 13.39 32.45 12.82
CA TYR A 507 13.98 31.83 11.63
C TYR A 507 13.18 32.17 10.37
N GLU A 508 13.89 32.56 9.32
CA GLU A 508 13.35 32.85 8.00
C GLU A 508 13.84 31.84 6.98
N SER A 509 12.95 31.39 6.09
CA SER A 509 13.31 30.45 5.03
C SER A 509 14.35 31.09 4.08
N THR A 510 15.32 30.29 3.66
CA THR A 510 16.30 30.66 2.65
C THR A 510 16.28 29.69 1.47
N SER A 511 17.25 29.76 0.56
CA SER A 511 17.31 28.88 -0.60
C SER A 511 17.39 27.39 -0.16
N ILE A 512 16.67 26.53 -0.85
CA ILE A 512 16.78 25.07 -0.70
C ILE A 512 18.16 24.60 -1.17
N ASP A 513 18.61 23.46 -0.64
CA ASP A 513 19.86 22.80 -1.06
C ASP A 513 19.64 21.29 -1.13
N GLN A 514 20.55 20.58 -1.78
CA GLN A 514 20.47 19.15 -1.95
C GLN A 514 21.83 18.51 -1.72
N LEU A 515 21.86 17.43 -0.95
CA LEU A 515 22.99 16.52 -0.90
C LEU A 515 22.69 15.34 -1.81
N ILE A 516 23.65 15.04 -2.69
CA ILE A 516 23.54 13.88 -3.58
C ILE A 516 24.56 12.87 -3.07
N ASN A 517 24.12 11.68 -2.79
CA ASN A 517 24.98 10.53 -2.53
C ASN A 517 25.15 9.78 -3.85
N LYS A 518 26.19 10.15 -4.62
CA LYS A 518 26.60 9.38 -5.79
C LYS A 518 27.64 8.38 -5.33
N ASP A 519 27.22 7.15 -5.17
CA ASP A 519 28.18 6.06 -5.16
C ASP A 519 28.60 5.80 -6.62
N GLU A 520 29.66 6.45 -7.06
CA GLU A 520 30.20 6.32 -8.44
C GLU A 520 30.67 4.90 -8.74
N ASN A 521 30.70 4.00 -7.75
CA ASN A 521 31.20 2.63 -7.85
C ASN A 521 30.11 1.55 -7.68
N LYS A 522 28.87 1.87 -7.31
CA LYS A 522 27.79 0.91 -7.42
C LYS A 522 27.44 0.75 -8.91
N GLN A 523 28.07 -0.23 -9.54
CA GLN A 523 27.49 -0.87 -10.71
C GLN A 523 26.09 -1.30 -10.29
N GLU A 524 25.06 -1.00 -11.08
CA GLU A 524 23.72 -1.53 -10.88
C GLU A 524 23.76 -3.06 -11.15
N ASP A 525 24.34 -3.81 -10.20
CA ASP A 525 24.41 -5.26 -10.24
C ASP A 525 23.10 -5.82 -9.67
N GLY A 526 22.02 -5.75 -10.44
CA GLY A 526 20.70 -6.22 -10.00
C GLY A 526 19.60 -5.93 -11.00
N LEU A 527 18.39 -6.31 -10.64
CA LEU A 527 17.19 -5.90 -11.36
C LEU A 527 16.98 -4.39 -11.16
N THR A 528 16.51 -3.72 -12.20
CA THR A 528 16.14 -2.30 -12.11
C THR A 528 14.75 -2.06 -12.73
N LEU A 529 14.02 -1.09 -12.19
CA LEU A 529 12.74 -0.67 -12.76
C LEU A 529 12.98 0.44 -13.78
N GLU A 530 12.44 0.27 -14.97
CA GLU A 530 12.57 1.25 -16.06
C GLU A 530 11.20 1.65 -16.60
N THR A 531 11.10 2.88 -17.08
CA THR A 531 9.94 3.35 -17.84
C THR A 531 10.20 3.17 -19.34
N ILE A 532 9.30 2.49 -20.02
CA ILE A 532 9.28 2.34 -21.47
C ILE A 532 8.24 3.34 -22.02
N VAL A 533 8.54 3.96 -23.16
CA VAL A 533 7.59 4.83 -23.86
C VAL A 533 7.19 4.17 -25.16
N THR A 534 5.88 3.95 -25.34
CA THR A 534 5.26 3.38 -26.53
C THR A 534 4.33 4.40 -27.19
N ASP A 535 4.05 4.23 -28.48
CA ASP A 535 3.23 5.20 -29.24
C ASP A 535 1.77 5.20 -28.75
N ASN A 536 1.18 4.02 -28.50
CA ASN A 536 -0.25 3.89 -28.18
C ASN A 536 -0.55 3.89 -26.68
N ARG A 537 0.40 3.49 -25.83
CA ARG A 537 0.20 3.29 -24.38
C ARG A 537 0.96 4.28 -23.53
N LYS A 538 1.78 5.10 -24.16
CA LYS A 538 2.62 6.12 -23.55
C LYS A 538 3.66 5.49 -22.61
N GLN A 539 3.59 5.74 -21.29
CA GLN A 539 4.55 5.18 -20.34
C GLN A 539 4.05 3.84 -19.78
N GLU A 540 4.90 2.85 -19.85
CA GLU A 540 4.75 1.53 -19.26
C GLU A 540 5.92 1.24 -18.33
N LEU A 541 5.74 0.39 -17.33
CA LEU A 541 6.81 -0.06 -16.45
C LEU A 541 7.38 -1.39 -16.93
N ALA A 542 8.69 -1.55 -16.78
CA ALA A 542 9.37 -2.80 -17.06
C ALA A 542 10.49 -3.06 -16.06
N ILE A 543 10.69 -4.31 -15.71
CA ILE A 543 11.83 -4.78 -14.92
C ILE A 543 12.94 -5.16 -15.88
N LYS A 544 14.07 -4.45 -15.82
CA LYS A 544 15.27 -4.80 -16.56
C LYS A 544 16.01 -5.93 -15.85
N LEU A 545 16.28 -6.99 -16.59
CA LEU A 545 16.97 -8.17 -16.11
C LEU A 545 18.49 -8.01 -16.19
N MET A 546 19.21 -8.76 -15.37
CA MET A 546 20.67 -8.81 -15.37
C MET A 546 21.23 -9.48 -16.63
N LYS A 547 20.43 -10.32 -17.30
CA LYS A 547 20.81 -11.09 -18.50
C LYS A 547 19.80 -10.89 -19.62
N ALA A 548 20.23 -11.12 -20.85
CA ALA A 548 19.34 -11.11 -21.99
C ALA A 548 18.40 -12.33 -21.97
N LEU A 549 17.16 -12.11 -22.39
CA LEU A 549 16.17 -13.18 -22.53
C LEU A 549 16.62 -14.22 -23.55
N PRO A 550 16.43 -15.53 -23.27
CA PRO A 550 16.72 -16.58 -24.22
C PRO A 550 15.75 -16.50 -25.42
N ALA A 551 16.20 -16.99 -26.56
CA ALA A 551 15.34 -17.14 -27.74
C ALA A 551 14.46 -18.38 -27.58
N GLY A 552 13.18 -18.26 -27.89
CA GLY A 552 12.23 -19.38 -27.88
C GLY A 552 10.89 -19.04 -27.23
N SER A 553 9.98 -20.00 -27.24
CA SER A 553 8.70 -19.85 -26.54
C SER A 553 8.90 -19.89 -25.03
N VAL A 554 8.16 -19.06 -24.33
CA VAL A 554 8.11 -19.04 -22.86
C VAL A 554 7.21 -20.17 -22.37
N GLU A 555 7.64 -20.87 -21.34
CA GLU A 555 6.85 -21.89 -20.66
C GLU A 555 6.18 -21.29 -19.41
N PHE A 556 5.04 -21.85 -19.03
CA PHE A 556 4.25 -21.41 -17.89
C PHE A 556 3.97 -22.57 -16.94
N ARG A 557 4.03 -22.29 -15.66
CA ARG A 557 3.48 -23.16 -14.61
C ARG A 557 2.83 -22.33 -13.51
N THR A 558 1.99 -22.99 -12.73
CA THR A 558 1.43 -22.46 -11.48
C THR A 558 1.93 -23.33 -10.34
N SER A 559 2.19 -22.73 -9.18
CA SER A 559 2.50 -23.49 -7.96
C SER A 559 1.30 -24.33 -7.52
N SER A 560 1.53 -25.29 -6.62
CA SER A 560 0.46 -25.94 -5.87
C SER A 560 -0.28 -24.91 -4.99
N GLU A 561 -1.47 -25.27 -4.51
CA GLU A 561 -2.13 -24.52 -3.44
C GLU A 561 -1.21 -24.43 -2.21
N VAL A 562 -1.41 -23.38 -1.42
CA VAL A 562 -0.62 -23.15 -0.20
C VAL A 562 -0.83 -24.32 0.77
N SER A 563 0.27 -24.87 1.25
CA SER A 563 0.26 -25.90 2.29
C SER A 563 0.28 -25.24 3.67
N TYR A 564 -0.77 -25.39 4.42
CA TYR A 564 -0.91 -24.84 5.78
C TYR A 564 -0.44 -25.86 6.83
N LYS A 565 0.20 -25.36 7.89
CA LYS A 565 0.64 -26.18 9.01
C LYS A 565 -0.17 -25.84 10.26
N ASP A 566 -0.59 -26.87 11.01
CA ASP A 566 -1.35 -26.72 12.26
C ASP A 566 -0.68 -25.80 13.32
N ASN A 567 0.62 -25.59 13.23
CA ASN A 567 1.40 -24.78 14.18
C ASN A 567 1.89 -23.45 13.59
N ALA A 568 1.35 -22.99 12.47
CA ALA A 568 1.75 -21.72 11.87
C ALA A 568 1.17 -20.51 12.61
N LEU A 569 0.05 -20.63 13.28
CA LEU A 569 -0.64 -19.56 14.01
C LEU A 569 0.23 -19.00 15.14
N LEU A 570 0.35 -17.68 15.19
CA LEU A 570 0.96 -16.92 16.27
C LEU A 570 0.06 -15.75 16.65
N GLU A 571 -0.57 -15.82 17.80
CA GLU A 571 -1.27 -14.68 18.39
C GLU A 571 -0.25 -13.78 19.10
N LEU A 572 -0.21 -12.51 18.75
CA LEU A 572 0.56 -11.52 19.48
C LEU A 572 -0.31 -10.98 20.62
N ASP A 573 0.22 -11.01 21.84
CA ASP A 573 -0.41 -10.36 23.01
C ASP A 573 -0.33 -8.83 22.82
N ASN A 574 -1.22 -8.31 22.00
CA ASN A 574 -1.35 -6.87 21.79
C ASN A 574 -2.58 -6.37 22.53
N ASP A 575 -2.37 -5.73 23.68
CA ASP A 575 -3.38 -4.87 24.28
C ASP A 575 -3.59 -3.64 23.39
N PHE A 576 -4.31 -3.80 22.27
CA PHE A 576 -4.68 -2.73 21.32
C PHE A 576 -5.61 -1.65 21.90
N ALA A 577 -5.87 -1.67 23.19
CA ALA A 577 -6.64 -0.66 23.89
C ALA A 577 -5.88 0.67 23.97
N GLY A 578 -5.68 1.29 22.81
CA GLY A 578 -5.13 2.63 22.66
C GLY A 578 -3.65 2.66 22.30
N ASP A 579 -3.34 2.39 21.03
CA ASP A 579 -2.01 2.57 20.44
C ASP A 579 -1.54 4.05 20.42
N GLY A 580 -2.37 4.99 20.92
CA GLY A 580 -2.09 6.43 20.90
C GLY A 580 -2.01 7.00 19.48
N ARG A 581 -2.46 6.26 18.47
CA ARG A 581 -2.41 6.65 17.06
C ARG A 581 -3.75 7.23 16.61
N TYR A 582 -3.70 8.30 15.85
CA TYR A 582 -4.85 8.95 15.23
C TYR A 582 -4.94 8.53 13.77
N TYR A 583 -6.12 8.10 13.35
CA TYR A 583 -6.41 7.72 11.98
C TYR A 583 -7.24 8.81 11.32
N VAL A 584 -6.73 9.38 10.22
CA VAL A 584 -7.35 10.49 9.53
C VAL A 584 -8.13 9.96 8.32
N TYR A 585 -9.45 10.14 8.35
CA TYR A 585 -10.33 9.82 7.24
C TYR A 585 -10.92 11.10 6.66
N GLY A 586 -10.95 11.20 5.34
CA GLY A 586 -11.56 12.32 4.65
C GLY A 586 -11.87 11.98 3.20
N TYR A 587 -12.93 12.58 2.70
CA TYR A 587 -13.34 12.38 1.32
C TYR A 587 -13.59 10.90 0.95
N GLY A 588 -14.14 10.14 1.91
CA GLY A 588 -14.51 8.74 1.72
C GLY A 588 -13.34 7.76 1.67
N ARG A 589 -12.14 8.16 2.06
CA ARG A 589 -10.95 7.29 2.11
C ARG A 589 -10.04 7.58 3.30
N PHE A 590 -9.24 6.61 3.68
CA PHE A 590 -8.14 6.79 4.61
C PHE A 590 -7.10 7.75 4.01
N GLN A 591 -6.63 8.71 4.79
CA GLN A 591 -5.65 9.71 4.34
C GLN A 591 -4.28 9.48 4.97
N ASP A 592 -4.25 9.25 6.28
CA ASP A 592 -3.00 9.13 7.02
C ASP A 592 -3.24 8.58 8.44
N SER A 593 -2.18 8.16 9.10
CA SER A 593 -2.16 7.88 10.53
C SER A 593 -0.97 8.56 11.19
N THR A 594 -1.16 9.08 12.41
CA THR A 594 -0.12 9.79 13.13
C THR A 594 -0.22 9.56 14.64
N THR A 595 0.91 9.56 15.32
CA THR A 595 0.99 9.57 16.79
C THR A 595 0.97 11.00 17.37
N GLN A 596 0.95 12.04 16.52
CA GLN A 596 0.97 13.44 16.90
C GLN A 596 -0.15 14.22 16.20
N ILE A 597 -0.82 15.11 16.96
CA ILE A 597 -1.80 16.06 16.42
C ILE A 597 -1.15 17.45 16.35
#